data_913884631aa1277a8c1e4c4cbd4e3cc9
#
_entry.id   913884631aa1277a8c1e4c4cbd4e3cc9
#
_cell.length_a   1.000
_cell.length_b   1.000
_cell.length_c   1.000
_cell.angle_alpha   90.00
_cell.angle_beta   90.00
_cell.angle_gamma   90.00
#
_symmetry.space_group_name_H-M   'P 1'
#
loop_
_entity.id
_entity.type
_entity.pdbx_description
1 polymer ?
#
loop_
_entity_poly.entity_id
_entity_poly.type
_entity_poly.pdbx_seq_one_letter_code
_entity_poly.pdbx_strand_id
1 'polypeptide(L)' 'QHFSATDMQVILEMMGIGILLTLISGCTALIFIMRYDPLKILSNRD' A
#
# COMPACT_ATOMS: atom_id res chain seq x y z
N GLN A 1 30.49 -9.49 -12.98
CA GLN A 1 30.34 -9.47 -11.56
C GLN A 1 30.37 -8.12 -10.91
N HIS A 2 30.40 -7.09 -11.66
CA HIS A 2 30.41 -5.76 -11.08
C HIS A 2 29.02 -5.23 -10.92
N PHE A 3 28.77 -4.75 -9.75
CA PHE A 3 27.51 -4.12 -9.46
C PHE A 3 27.62 -2.65 -9.81
N SER A 4 27.12 -2.25 -10.93
CA SER A 4 27.27 -0.87 -11.36
C SER A 4 26.25 0.02 -10.65
N ALA A 5 26.53 1.31 -10.66
CA ALA A 5 25.63 2.26 -10.03
C ALA A 5 24.25 2.24 -10.69
N THR A 6 24.22 1.99 -11.99
CA THR A 6 22.96 1.93 -12.70
C THR A 6 22.11 0.77 -12.20
N ASP A 7 22.74 -0.37 -11.97
CA ASP A 7 22.01 -1.52 -11.47
C ASP A 7 21.43 -1.22 -10.09
N MET A 8 22.23 -0.58 -9.27
CA MET A 8 21.77 -0.21 -7.93
C MET A 8 20.59 0.74 -8.02
N GLN A 9 20.67 1.68 -8.92
CA GLN A 9 19.60 2.66 -9.07
C GLN A 9 18.31 2.01 -9.52
N VAL A 10 18.39 1.07 -10.44
CA VAL A 10 17.19 0.38 -10.93
C VAL A 10 16.55 -0.39 -9.79
N ILE A 11 17.36 -1.06 -9.00
CA ILE A 11 16.84 -1.82 -7.88
C ILE A 11 16.16 -0.90 -6.89
N LEU A 12 16.78 0.21 -6.57
CA LEU A 12 16.21 1.16 -5.63
C LEU A 12 14.90 1.73 -6.16
N GLU A 13 14.87 2.03 -7.45
CA GLU A 13 13.65 2.56 -8.04
C GLU A 13 12.52 1.55 -7.98
N MET A 14 12.82 0.32 -8.29
CA MET A 14 11.79 -0.71 -8.26
C MET A 14 11.28 -0.92 -6.86
N MET A 15 12.18 -0.92 -5.89
CA MET A 15 11.77 -1.07 -4.50
C MET A 15 10.91 0.10 -4.06
N GLY A 16 11.31 1.31 -4.46
CA GLY A 16 10.54 2.49 -4.11
C GLY A 16 9.15 2.45 -4.68
N ILE A 17 9.04 2.05 -5.94
CA ILE A 17 7.74 1.98 -6.58
C ILE A 17 6.88 0.93 -5.90
N GLY A 18 7.45 -0.22 -5.57
CA GLY A 18 6.73 -1.27 -4.89
C GLY A 18 6.21 -0.82 -3.55
N ILE A 19 7.06 -0.14 -2.79
CA ILE A 19 6.66 0.35 -1.48
C ILE A 19 5.55 1.40 -1.62
N LEU A 20 5.70 2.30 -2.57
CA LEU A 20 4.69 3.32 -2.80
C LEU A 20 3.35 2.71 -3.15
N LEU A 21 3.35 1.75 -4.06
CA LEU A 21 2.11 1.09 -4.45
C LEU A 21 1.48 0.38 -3.26
N THR A 22 2.30 -0.27 -2.46
CA THR A 22 1.81 -0.98 -1.29
C THR A 22 1.17 -0.01 -0.30
N LEU A 23 1.84 1.12 -0.07
CA LEU A 23 1.32 2.12 0.85
C LEU A 23 0.00 2.70 0.36
N ILE A 24 -0.04 3.03 -0.93
CA ILE A 24 -1.25 3.60 -1.49
C ILE A 24 -2.40 2.60 -1.39
N SER A 25 -2.14 1.35 -1.71
CA SER A 25 -3.17 0.32 -1.64
C SER A 25 -3.65 0.14 -0.21
N GLY A 26 -2.71 0.08 0.74
CA GLY A 26 -3.05 -0.09 2.13
C GLY A 26 -3.88 1.07 2.65
N CYS A 27 -3.46 2.29 2.33
CA CYS A 27 -4.20 3.46 2.78
C CYS A 27 -5.58 3.52 2.17
N THR A 28 -5.68 3.17 0.89
CA THR A 28 -6.97 3.17 0.23
C THR A 28 -7.89 2.15 0.87
N ALA A 29 -7.38 0.98 1.16
CA ALA A 29 -8.18 -0.04 1.80
C ALA A 29 -8.66 0.39 3.18
N LEU A 30 -7.77 1.01 3.93
CA LEU A 30 -8.11 1.49 5.26
C LEU A 30 -9.21 2.55 5.19
N ILE A 31 -9.05 3.49 4.29
CA ILE A 31 -10.03 4.55 4.13
C ILE A 31 -11.37 3.95 3.73
N PHE A 32 -11.34 2.97 2.85
CA PHE A 32 -12.55 2.33 2.40
C PHE A 32 -13.27 1.65 3.55
N ILE A 33 -12.52 0.94 4.36
CA ILE A 33 -13.10 0.23 5.50
C ILE A 33 -13.68 1.22 6.50
N MET A 34 -12.97 2.30 6.76
CA MET A 34 -13.44 3.27 7.72
C MET A 34 -14.68 3.98 7.25
N ARG A 35 -14.78 4.20 5.95
CA ARG A 35 -15.93 4.91 5.42
C ARG A 35 -17.17 4.05 5.41
N TYR A 36 -17.01 2.79 5.13
CA TYR A 36 -18.14 1.89 5.01
C TYR A 36 -18.34 1.05 6.24
N ASP A 37 -17.91 1.49 7.31
CA ASP A 37 -18.04 0.87 8.61
C ASP A 37 -19.04 -0.28 8.66
N PRO A 38 -18.61 -1.50 8.48
CA PRO A 38 -19.54 -2.64 8.59
C PRO A 38 -20.02 -2.86 10.01
N LEU A 39 -19.21 -2.46 10.97
CA LEU A 39 -19.60 -2.59 12.37
C LEU A 39 -20.84 -1.76 12.65
N LYS A 40 -20.94 -0.64 11.98
CA LYS A 40 -22.09 0.21 12.18
C LYS A 40 -23.36 -0.50 11.76
N ILE A 41 -23.28 -1.24 10.67
CA ILE A 41 -24.44 -1.98 10.19
C ILE A 41 -24.80 -3.06 11.19
N LEU A 42 -23.82 -3.75 11.70
CA LEU A 42 -24.07 -4.79 12.70
C LEU A 42 -24.63 -4.21 13.96
N SER A 43 -24.09 -3.10 14.39
CA SER A 43 -24.57 -2.44 15.59
C SER A 43 -26.01 -1.97 15.42
N ASN A 44 -26.33 -1.56 14.23
CA ASN A 44 -27.66 -1.06 13.93
C ASN A 44 -28.72 -2.15 14.05
N ARG A 45 -28.32 -3.36 13.71
CA ARG A 45 -29.25 -4.47 13.78
C ARG A 45 -29.70 -4.76 15.18
N ASP A 46 -28.82 -4.50 16.07
CA ASP A 46 -29.15 -4.72 17.46
C ASP A 46 -30.20 -3.75 17.89
#